data_fe8e6feb8b6c69c91dde539e931b66d5
#
_entry.id   fe8e6feb8b6c69c91dde539e931b66d5
#
_cell.length_a   1.000
_cell.length_b   1.000
_cell.length_c   1.000
_cell.angle_alpha   90.00
_cell.angle_beta   90.00
_cell.angle_gamma   90.00
#
_symmetry.space_group_name_H-M   'P 1'
#
loop_
_entity.id
_entity.type
_entity.pdbx_description
1 polymer ?
#
loop_
_entity_poly.entity_id
_entity_poly.type
_entity_poly.pdbx_seq_one_letter_code
_entity_poly.pdbx_strand_id
1 'polypeptide(L)'
;MRINAANKTGFLALILCLAAALAVPSLAFSHSLEKFEQKIHKREAYAQIVQGKAPGFTLMDADGKKVELSDFRGKVVVMNFLYTNCPDICPLHSEKVASIQESINQTPMKDMVQFITITTDPAFDTPKILKSYGGEHGLDPVNWIFLTSGVSKPAATRKLAERYGFKFTLGKEGYQMHGIVT
;
A
#
# COMPACT_ATOMS: atom_id res chain seq x y z
N MET A 1 -67.96 -17.63 -19.67
CA MET A 1 -66.88 -16.95 -20.38
C MET A 1 -65.74 -17.95 -20.55
N ARG A 2 -65.56 -18.55 -21.72
CA ARG A 2 -64.55 -19.62 -21.96
C ARG A 2 -63.25 -18.96 -22.38
N ILE A 3 -62.24 -19.02 -21.52
CA ILE A 3 -60.92 -18.52 -21.85
C ILE A 3 -60.24 -19.57 -22.74
N ASN A 4 -59.89 -19.16 -23.95
CA ASN A 4 -59.32 -20.02 -24.99
C ASN A 4 -57.97 -20.60 -24.58
N ALA A 5 -57.80 -21.91 -24.76
CA ALA A 5 -56.58 -22.66 -24.43
C ALA A 5 -55.31 -22.16 -25.16
N ALA A 6 -55.46 -21.50 -26.31
CA ALA A 6 -54.39 -20.94 -27.11
C ALA A 6 -53.62 -19.78 -26.41
N ASN A 7 -54.25 -19.10 -25.44
CA ASN A 7 -53.60 -17.98 -24.74
C ASN A 7 -52.74 -18.44 -23.54
N LYS A 8 -52.90 -19.67 -23.04
CA LYS A 8 -52.13 -20.19 -21.93
C LYS A 8 -50.70 -20.63 -22.31
N THR A 9 -50.56 -21.18 -23.51
CA THR A 9 -49.26 -21.63 -24.04
C THR A 9 -48.37 -20.45 -24.39
N GLY A 10 -48.92 -19.36 -24.93
CA GLY A 10 -48.14 -18.13 -25.20
C GLY A 10 -47.67 -17.41 -23.95
N PHE A 11 -48.52 -17.39 -22.90
CA PHE A 11 -48.17 -16.75 -21.63
C PHE A 11 -47.11 -17.54 -20.85
N LEU A 12 -47.19 -18.89 -20.91
CA LEU A 12 -46.17 -19.76 -20.29
C LEU A 12 -44.80 -19.65 -21.00
N ALA A 13 -44.81 -19.56 -22.34
CA ALA A 13 -43.58 -19.35 -23.12
C ALA A 13 -42.92 -18.00 -22.83
N LEU A 14 -43.74 -16.94 -22.66
CA LEU A 14 -43.21 -15.61 -22.31
C LEU A 14 -42.55 -15.57 -20.90
N ILE A 15 -43.17 -16.24 -19.94
CA ILE A 15 -42.63 -16.33 -18.57
C ILE A 15 -41.33 -17.17 -18.55
N LEU A 16 -41.24 -18.25 -19.32
CA LEU A 16 -40.02 -19.05 -19.45
C LEU A 16 -38.87 -18.27 -20.12
N CYS A 17 -39.15 -17.48 -21.13
CA CYS A 17 -38.17 -16.62 -21.79
C CYS A 17 -37.70 -15.50 -20.85
N LEU A 18 -38.58 -14.91 -20.01
CA LEU A 18 -38.22 -13.87 -19.07
C LEU A 18 -37.37 -14.43 -17.90
N ALA A 19 -37.68 -15.65 -17.43
CA ALA A 19 -36.90 -16.34 -16.42
C ALA A 19 -35.51 -16.75 -16.90
N ALA A 20 -35.36 -17.12 -18.17
CA ALA A 20 -34.07 -17.43 -18.79
C ALA A 20 -33.19 -16.19 -18.96
N ALA A 21 -33.77 -15.01 -19.19
CA ALA A 21 -33.05 -13.74 -19.33
C ALA A 21 -32.49 -13.22 -17.99
N LEU A 22 -33.09 -13.62 -16.85
CA LEU A 22 -32.62 -13.25 -15.50
C LEU A 22 -31.53 -14.20 -14.91
N ALA A 23 -31.29 -15.33 -15.62
CA ALA A 23 -30.31 -16.34 -15.22
C ALA A 23 -28.94 -16.18 -15.89
N VAL A 24 -28.65 -15.02 -16.50
CA VAL A 24 -27.30 -14.75 -17.02
C VAL A 24 -26.38 -14.43 -15.84
N PRO A 25 -25.48 -15.35 -15.49
CA PRO A 25 -24.65 -15.19 -14.30
C PRO A 25 -23.61 -14.10 -14.52
N SER A 26 -23.34 -13.39 -13.45
CA SER A 26 -22.26 -12.45 -13.21
C SER A 26 -20.81 -13.00 -13.44
N LEU A 27 -20.60 -13.85 -14.43
CA LEU A 27 -19.29 -14.40 -14.80
C LEU A 27 -18.42 -13.41 -15.58
N ALA A 28 -19.00 -12.29 -16.04
CA ALA A 28 -18.24 -11.31 -16.84
C ALA A 28 -17.31 -10.40 -16.01
N PHE A 29 -17.53 -10.28 -14.69
CA PHE A 29 -16.72 -9.37 -13.86
C PHE A 29 -15.41 -10.00 -13.39
N SER A 30 -15.31 -11.31 -13.25
CA SER A 30 -14.09 -11.99 -12.80
C SER A 30 -12.95 -11.91 -13.83
N HIS A 31 -13.27 -12.00 -15.13
CA HIS A 31 -12.28 -11.98 -16.20
C HIS A 31 -11.62 -10.61 -16.44
N SER A 32 -12.25 -9.50 -16.01
CA SER A 32 -11.68 -8.17 -16.19
C SER A 32 -10.60 -7.85 -15.16
N LEU A 33 -10.76 -8.31 -13.92
CA LEU A 33 -9.77 -8.11 -12.85
C LEU A 33 -8.50 -8.93 -13.12
N GLU A 34 -8.65 -10.18 -13.52
CA GLU A 34 -7.51 -11.05 -13.86
C GLU A 34 -6.69 -10.54 -15.05
N LYS A 35 -7.35 -10.00 -16.08
CA LYS A 35 -6.66 -9.33 -17.21
C LYS A 35 -6.02 -8.02 -16.81
N PHE A 36 -6.60 -7.29 -15.86
CA PHE A 36 -6.04 -6.05 -15.33
C PHE A 36 -4.82 -6.34 -14.47
N GLU A 37 -4.88 -7.35 -13.59
CA GLU A 37 -3.73 -7.82 -12.82
C GLU A 37 -2.58 -8.30 -13.72
N GLN A 38 -2.87 -9.12 -14.73
CA GLN A 38 -1.85 -9.56 -15.70
C GLN A 38 -1.22 -8.39 -16.49
N LYS A 39 -2.00 -7.34 -16.76
CA LYS A 39 -1.50 -6.13 -17.44
C LYS A 39 -0.61 -5.29 -16.54
N ILE A 40 -0.93 -5.19 -15.25
CA ILE A 40 -0.09 -4.55 -14.23
C ILE A 40 1.21 -5.36 -14.09
N HIS A 41 1.14 -6.67 -13.90
CA HIS A 41 2.33 -7.53 -13.78
C HIS A 41 3.27 -7.48 -15.00
N LYS A 42 2.73 -7.32 -16.21
CA LYS A 42 3.57 -7.15 -17.41
C LYS A 42 4.22 -5.77 -17.52
N ARG A 43 3.64 -4.74 -16.90
CA ARG A 43 4.17 -3.37 -16.93
C ARG A 43 5.17 -3.08 -15.83
N GLU A 44 5.10 -3.80 -14.73
CA GLU A 44 5.94 -3.57 -13.56
C GLU A 44 6.91 -4.73 -13.37
N ALA A 45 8.00 -4.73 -14.16
CA ALA A 45 9.09 -5.68 -14.01
C ALA A 45 9.78 -5.63 -12.63
N TYR A 46 9.37 -4.68 -11.78
CA TYR A 46 9.97 -4.41 -10.47
C TYR A 46 9.10 -4.80 -9.28
N ALA A 47 7.81 -5.11 -9.48
CA ALA A 47 6.94 -5.54 -8.40
C ALA A 47 6.92 -7.07 -8.31
N GLN A 48 7.36 -7.60 -7.18
CA GLN A 48 7.28 -9.03 -6.89
C GLN A 48 6.20 -9.29 -5.84
N ILE A 49 5.30 -10.23 -6.13
CA ILE A 49 4.35 -10.71 -5.14
C ILE A 49 5.05 -11.65 -4.17
N VAL A 50 5.20 -11.22 -2.94
CA VAL A 50 5.69 -12.06 -1.85
C VAL A 50 4.49 -12.65 -1.11
N GLN A 51 4.30 -13.96 -1.23
CA GLN A 51 3.27 -14.65 -0.45
C GLN A 51 3.78 -14.89 0.97
N GLY A 52 3.05 -14.37 1.95
CA GLY A 52 3.39 -14.53 3.35
C GLY A 52 2.90 -13.39 4.23
N LYS A 53 3.10 -13.54 5.54
CA LYS A 53 2.80 -12.46 6.48
C LYS A 53 3.94 -11.46 6.48
N ALA A 54 3.60 -10.17 6.37
CA ALA A 54 4.55 -9.09 6.54
C ALA A 54 5.24 -9.17 7.91
N PRO A 55 6.55 -8.93 7.99
CA PRO A 55 7.28 -8.88 9.26
C PRO A 55 6.67 -7.84 10.21
N GLY A 56 6.21 -8.27 11.39
CA GLY A 56 5.68 -7.35 12.40
C GLY A 56 6.78 -6.44 12.97
N PHE A 57 6.36 -5.25 13.42
CA PHE A 57 7.22 -4.31 14.12
C PHE A 57 6.49 -3.64 15.27
N THR A 58 7.26 -3.10 16.20
CA THR A 58 6.87 -2.15 17.23
C THR A 58 7.89 -1.03 17.21
N LEU A 59 7.48 0.15 16.79
CA LEU A 59 8.30 1.34 16.63
C LEU A 59 7.64 2.53 17.34
N MET A 60 8.23 3.71 17.24
CA MET A 60 7.69 4.96 17.76
C MET A 60 7.50 5.94 16.62
N ASP A 61 6.45 6.74 16.70
CA ASP A 61 6.31 7.91 15.83
C ASP A 61 7.15 9.10 16.32
N ALA A 62 7.07 10.22 15.62
CA ALA A 62 7.78 11.44 15.96
C ALA A 62 7.25 12.14 17.24
N ASP A 63 6.13 11.72 17.80
CA ASP A 63 5.59 12.16 19.08
C ASP A 63 5.94 11.22 20.25
N GLY A 64 6.68 10.13 19.95
CA GLY A 64 7.06 9.11 20.92
C GLY A 64 5.96 8.09 21.20
N LYS A 65 4.86 8.12 20.45
CA LYS A 65 3.78 7.14 20.58
C LYS A 65 4.21 5.81 19.99
N LYS A 66 3.96 4.73 20.72
CA LYS A 66 4.17 3.37 20.25
C LYS A 66 3.21 3.04 19.11
N VAL A 67 3.74 2.48 18.04
CA VAL A 67 3.02 2.06 16.84
C VAL A 67 3.41 0.65 16.46
N GLU A 68 2.44 -0.19 16.22
CA GLU A 68 2.62 -1.57 15.77
C GLU A 68 2.01 -1.79 14.39
N LEU A 69 2.57 -2.70 13.60
CA LEU A 69 1.97 -3.05 12.31
C LEU A 69 0.51 -3.53 12.46
N SER A 70 0.17 -4.16 13.58
CA SER A 70 -1.17 -4.61 13.91
C SER A 70 -2.21 -3.51 14.03
N ASP A 71 -1.81 -2.26 14.27
CA ASP A 71 -2.71 -1.10 14.40
C ASP A 71 -3.38 -0.74 13.07
N PHE A 72 -2.80 -1.21 11.96
CA PHE A 72 -3.29 -0.95 10.60
C PHE A 72 -4.07 -2.11 10.00
N ARG A 73 -4.58 -3.03 10.82
CA ARG A 73 -5.43 -4.12 10.31
C ARG A 73 -6.66 -3.56 9.59
N GLY A 74 -6.98 -4.17 8.45
CA GLY A 74 -8.07 -3.72 7.57
C GLY A 74 -7.70 -2.58 6.63
N LYS A 75 -6.46 -2.09 6.68
CA LYS A 75 -5.93 -1.09 5.75
C LYS A 75 -4.90 -1.68 4.80
N VAL A 76 -4.80 -1.09 3.62
CA VAL A 76 -3.63 -1.26 2.75
C VAL A 76 -2.49 -0.42 3.31
N VAL A 77 -1.36 -1.04 3.61
CA VAL A 77 -0.18 -0.35 4.13
C VAL A 77 0.83 -0.18 3.01
N VAL A 78 1.14 1.07 2.68
CA VAL A 78 2.24 1.44 1.78
C VAL A 78 3.44 1.81 2.64
N MET A 79 4.48 1.00 2.60
CA MET A 79 5.65 1.16 3.47
C MET A 79 6.91 1.41 2.66
N ASN A 80 7.72 2.35 3.11
CA ASN A 80 9.05 2.61 2.58
C ASN A 80 10.07 2.82 3.70
N PHE A 81 11.33 2.61 3.34
CA PHE A 81 12.48 2.83 4.22
C PHE A 81 13.37 3.89 3.61
N LEU A 82 13.79 4.86 4.41
CA LEU A 82 14.70 5.93 4.01
C LEU A 82 15.47 6.47 5.22
N TYR A 83 16.35 7.43 5.00
CA TYR A 83 16.94 8.29 6.02
C TYR A 83 16.94 9.73 5.51
N THR A 84 16.71 10.69 6.42
CA THR A 84 16.42 12.09 6.03
C THR A 84 17.64 12.81 5.44
N ASN A 85 18.84 12.44 5.87
CA ASN A 85 20.11 13.02 5.39
C ASN A 85 20.62 12.34 4.10
N CYS A 86 19.73 11.80 3.28
CA CYS A 86 20.06 11.22 1.99
C CYS A 86 20.15 12.34 0.95
N PRO A 87 21.33 12.55 0.30
CA PRO A 87 21.52 13.70 -0.58
C PRO A 87 20.93 13.52 -1.99
N ASP A 88 20.44 12.33 -2.32
CA ASP A 88 20.15 11.96 -3.71
C ASP A 88 18.71 11.48 -3.90
N ILE A 89 18.45 10.19 -3.72
CA ILE A 89 17.20 9.56 -4.19
C ILE A 89 16.04 9.68 -3.18
N CYS A 90 16.31 9.82 -1.89
CA CYS A 90 15.26 9.82 -0.87
C CYS A 90 14.29 11.01 -0.98
N PRO A 91 14.71 12.26 -1.26
CA PRO A 91 13.80 13.36 -1.52
C PRO A 91 12.84 13.07 -2.69
N LEU A 92 13.37 12.65 -3.84
CA LEU A 92 12.57 12.31 -5.03
C LEU A 92 11.59 11.16 -4.76
N HIS A 93 12.03 10.17 -3.98
CA HIS A 93 11.15 9.07 -3.57
C HIS A 93 10.00 9.56 -2.69
N SER A 94 10.28 10.44 -1.74
CA SER A 94 9.26 11.01 -0.84
C SER A 94 8.24 11.88 -1.59
N GLU A 95 8.69 12.72 -2.53
CA GLU A 95 7.81 13.49 -3.40
C GLU A 95 6.92 12.59 -4.26
N LYS A 96 7.47 11.46 -4.75
CA LYS A 96 6.67 10.48 -5.49
C LYS A 96 5.62 9.82 -4.60
N VAL A 97 5.97 9.46 -3.36
CA VAL A 97 5.02 8.93 -2.38
C VAL A 97 3.94 9.96 -2.06
N ALA A 98 4.29 11.24 -1.88
CA ALA A 98 3.35 12.33 -1.64
C ALA A 98 2.36 12.49 -2.80
N SER A 99 2.83 12.45 -4.04
CA SER A 99 1.97 12.52 -5.24
C SER A 99 0.99 11.35 -5.33
N ILE A 100 1.42 10.14 -4.97
CA ILE A 100 0.54 8.96 -4.91
C ILE A 100 -0.48 9.13 -3.77
N GLN A 101 -0.04 9.59 -2.60
CA GLN A 101 -0.90 9.86 -1.46
C GLN A 101 -1.97 10.89 -1.79
N GLU A 102 -1.59 12.01 -2.41
CA GLU A 102 -2.52 13.04 -2.86
C GLU A 102 -3.60 12.46 -3.77
N SER A 103 -3.20 11.67 -4.77
CA SER A 103 -4.13 11.02 -5.69
C SER A 103 -5.11 10.08 -4.97
N ILE A 104 -4.64 9.33 -3.98
CA ILE A 104 -5.48 8.43 -3.15
C ILE A 104 -6.40 9.25 -2.25
N ASN A 105 -5.91 10.35 -1.66
CA ASN A 105 -6.67 11.19 -0.74
C ASN A 105 -7.84 11.93 -1.41
N GLN A 106 -7.82 12.04 -2.73
CA GLN A 106 -8.95 12.56 -3.54
C GLN A 106 -10.02 11.50 -3.81
N THR A 107 -9.85 10.28 -3.34
CA THR A 107 -10.78 9.16 -3.54
C THR A 107 -11.35 8.65 -2.21
N PRO A 108 -12.43 7.84 -2.24
CA PRO A 108 -12.93 7.13 -1.04
C PRO A 108 -11.91 6.19 -0.39
N MET A 109 -10.79 5.90 -1.07
CA MET A 109 -9.73 5.04 -0.53
C MET A 109 -8.87 5.73 0.55
N LYS A 110 -9.01 7.03 0.77
CA LYS A 110 -8.25 7.80 1.76
C LYS A 110 -8.19 7.13 3.13
N ASP A 111 -9.32 6.66 3.64
CA ASP A 111 -9.40 6.05 4.95
C ASP A 111 -8.94 4.57 4.98
N MET A 112 -8.79 3.97 3.80
CA MET A 112 -8.39 2.58 3.62
C MET A 112 -6.90 2.39 3.42
N VAL A 113 -6.15 3.46 3.14
CA VAL A 113 -4.71 3.40 2.86
C VAL A 113 -3.92 4.13 3.94
N GLN A 114 -2.89 3.50 4.45
CA GLN A 114 -1.93 4.09 5.40
C GLN A 114 -0.53 4.09 4.78
N PHE A 115 0.08 5.25 4.72
CA PHE A 115 1.48 5.40 4.32
C PHE A 115 2.38 5.41 5.55
N ILE A 116 3.46 4.64 5.52
CA ILE A 116 4.41 4.50 6.61
C ILE A 116 5.81 4.66 6.05
N THR A 117 6.54 5.62 6.57
CA THR A 117 7.98 5.76 6.32
C THR A 117 8.73 5.32 7.57
N ILE A 118 9.76 4.47 7.44
CA ILE A 118 10.58 4.01 8.55
C ILE A 118 12.01 4.49 8.32
N THR A 119 12.57 5.21 9.30
CA THR A 119 13.96 5.64 9.16
C THR A 119 14.92 4.46 9.30
N THR A 120 15.97 4.47 8.50
CA THR A 120 17.10 3.53 8.62
C THR A 120 18.28 4.15 9.36
N ASP A 121 18.18 5.44 9.74
CA ASP A 121 19.19 6.13 10.57
C ASP A 121 18.57 6.83 11.78
N PRO A 122 18.05 6.06 12.75
CA PRO A 122 17.40 6.64 13.94
C PRO A 122 18.35 7.38 14.88
N ALA A 123 19.65 7.33 14.63
CA ALA A 123 20.62 8.12 15.39
C ALA A 123 20.65 9.58 14.94
N PHE A 124 20.55 9.82 13.64
CA PHE A 124 20.46 11.16 13.03
C PHE A 124 19.03 11.67 13.00
N ASP A 125 18.09 10.83 12.62
CA ASP A 125 16.68 11.17 12.39
C ASP A 125 15.92 11.32 13.72
N THR A 126 16.18 12.45 14.38
CA THR A 126 15.49 12.79 15.63
C THR A 126 14.01 13.06 15.39
N PRO A 127 13.14 13.01 16.42
CA PRO A 127 11.73 13.33 16.30
C PRO A 127 11.44 14.69 15.64
N LYS A 128 12.27 15.70 15.93
CA LYS A 128 12.16 17.03 15.31
C LYS A 128 12.39 16.97 13.80
N ILE A 129 13.43 16.26 13.38
CA ILE A 129 13.78 16.09 11.96
C ILE A 129 12.66 15.30 11.25
N LEU A 130 12.16 14.22 11.85
CA LEU A 130 11.07 13.43 11.27
C LEU A 130 9.79 14.24 11.05
N LYS A 131 9.46 15.15 12.00
CA LYS A 131 8.28 16.03 11.86
C LYS A 131 8.41 17.03 10.73
N SER A 132 9.60 17.67 10.56
CA SER A 132 9.80 18.64 9.49
C SER A 132 9.85 17.98 8.12
N TYR A 133 10.46 16.81 8.02
CA TYR A 133 10.65 16.09 6.77
C TYR A 133 9.34 15.84 5.99
N GLY A 134 8.28 15.42 6.66
CA GLY A 134 6.99 15.18 6.02
C GLY A 134 6.43 16.42 5.34
N GLY A 135 6.43 17.57 6.04
CA GLY A 135 5.95 18.83 5.51
C GLY A 135 6.81 19.36 4.35
N GLU A 136 8.15 19.20 4.44
CA GLU A 136 9.09 19.62 3.40
C GLU A 136 8.93 18.85 2.09
N HIS A 137 8.44 17.59 2.16
CA HIS A 137 8.24 16.71 1.01
C HIS A 137 6.77 16.50 0.63
N GLY A 138 5.85 17.31 1.19
CA GLY A 138 4.43 17.28 0.82
C GLY A 138 3.66 16.04 1.29
N LEU A 139 4.16 15.32 2.30
CA LEU A 139 3.50 14.16 2.89
C LEU A 139 2.39 14.61 3.85
N ASP A 140 1.16 14.16 3.62
CA ASP A 140 -0.01 14.55 4.40
C ASP A 140 -0.13 13.68 5.67
N PRO A 141 -0.09 14.26 6.88
CA PRO A 141 -0.18 13.52 8.14
C PRO A 141 -1.54 12.83 8.36
N VAL A 142 -2.54 13.11 7.53
CA VAL A 142 -3.87 12.51 7.67
C VAL A 142 -3.84 10.97 7.60
N ASN A 143 -2.98 10.42 6.75
CA ASN A 143 -2.78 8.99 6.60
C ASN A 143 -1.31 8.61 6.31
N TRP A 144 -0.39 9.47 6.71
CA TRP A 144 1.05 9.20 6.67
C TRP A 144 1.68 9.37 8.05
N ILE A 145 2.62 8.49 8.39
CA ILE A 145 3.44 8.58 9.60
C ILE A 145 4.90 8.24 9.32
N PHE A 146 5.80 8.87 10.07
CA PHE A 146 7.21 8.51 10.10
C PHE A 146 7.53 7.76 11.38
N LEU A 147 8.19 6.59 11.26
CA LEU A 147 8.49 5.73 12.40
C LEU A 147 10.01 5.57 12.62
N THR A 148 10.40 5.42 13.87
CA THR A 148 11.78 5.24 14.31
C THR A 148 11.85 4.21 15.43
N SER A 149 13.01 3.58 15.59
CA SER A 149 13.33 2.79 16.80
C SER A 149 13.92 3.64 17.93
N GLY A 150 14.17 4.92 17.67
CA GLY A 150 14.89 5.82 18.57
C GLY A 150 16.39 5.54 18.64
N VAL A 151 17.11 6.49 19.21
CA VAL A 151 18.59 6.48 19.30
C VAL A 151 19.14 5.32 20.14
N SER A 152 18.34 4.77 21.06
CA SER A 152 18.76 3.64 21.91
C SER A 152 18.84 2.30 21.18
N LYS A 153 18.20 2.19 20.00
CA LYS A 153 18.15 0.95 19.21
C LYS A 153 18.43 1.22 17.73
N PRO A 154 19.56 1.81 17.36
CA PRO A 154 19.81 2.32 16.01
C PRO A 154 19.81 1.22 14.93
N ALA A 155 20.12 -0.02 15.28
CA ALA A 155 20.12 -1.14 14.34
C ALA A 155 18.74 -1.78 14.12
N ALA A 156 17.72 -1.44 14.93
CA ALA A 156 16.45 -2.17 14.91
C ALA A 156 15.66 -1.93 13.61
N THR A 157 15.64 -0.71 13.12
CA THR A 157 14.93 -0.38 11.85
C THR A 157 15.66 -0.93 10.63
N ARG A 158 17.00 -0.98 10.64
CA ARG A 158 17.76 -1.65 9.56
C ARG A 158 17.47 -3.15 9.51
N LYS A 159 17.51 -3.83 10.67
CA LYS A 159 17.15 -5.25 10.76
C LYS A 159 15.71 -5.51 10.32
N LEU A 160 14.82 -4.58 10.60
CA LEU A 160 13.45 -4.66 10.10
C LEU A 160 13.42 -4.55 8.57
N ALA A 161 14.11 -3.58 7.99
CA ALA A 161 14.19 -3.41 6.55
C ALA A 161 14.81 -4.65 5.85
N GLU A 162 15.84 -5.26 6.44
CA GLU A 162 16.41 -6.53 5.96
C GLU A 162 15.38 -7.66 5.92
N ARG A 163 14.50 -7.73 6.92
CA ARG A 163 13.40 -8.70 6.95
C ARG A 163 12.36 -8.45 5.84
N TYR A 164 12.27 -7.22 5.35
CA TYR A 164 11.49 -6.84 4.18
C TYR A 164 12.25 -6.98 2.86
N GLY A 165 13.46 -7.56 2.89
CA GLY A 165 14.26 -7.84 1.69
C GLY A 165 15.23 -6.72 1.28
N PHE A 166 15.33 -5.64 2.06
CA PHE A 166 16.30 -4.58 1.77
C PHE A 166 17.72 -5.01 2.16
N LYS A 167 18.70 -4.61 1.36
CA LYS A 167 20.12 -4.80 1.68
C LYS A 167 20.76 -3.45 1.89
N PHE A 168 21.51 -3.32 2.98
CA PHE A 168 22.28 -2.12 3.30
C PHE A 168 23.76 -2.39 3.16
N THR A 169 24.44 -1.47 2.49
CA THR A 169 25.91 -1.42 2.47
C THR A 169 26.31 -0.07 3.04
N LEU A 170 27.10 -0.09 4.10
CA LEU A 170 27.71 1.13 4.60
C LEU A 170 28.82 1.56 3.64
N GLY A 171 28.68 2.72 3.02
CA GLY A 171 29.73 3.31 2.22
C GLY A 171 30.91 3.78 3.09
N LYS A 172 32.06 4.04 2.47
CA LYS A 172 33.28 4.48 3.16
C LYS A 172 33.11 5.80 3.93
N GLU A 173 32.12 6.59 3.59
CA GLU A 173 31.79 7.90 4.19
C GLU A 173 30.52 7.88 5.06
N GLY A 174 30.07 6.69 5.48
CA GLY A 174 28.88 6.55 6.32
C GLY A 174 27.54 6.60 5.60
N TYR A 175 27.52 6.79 4.28
CA TYR A 175 26.28 6.75 3.50
C TYR A 175 25.71 5.34 3.44
N GLN A 176 24.40 5.26 3.64
CA GLN A 176 23.67 3.99 3.50
C GLN A 176 23.28 3.83 2.03
N MET A 177 23.81 2.82 1.37
CA MET A 177 23.39 2.47 0.02
C MET A 177 22.28 1.43 0.09
N HIS A 178 21.18 1.69 -0.61
CA HIS A 178 20.08 0.74 -0.73
C HIS A 178 20.36 -0.17 -1.91
N GLY A 179 20.53 -1.45 -1.65
CA GLY A 179 20.44 -2.45 -2.72
C GLY A 179 18.98 -2.84 -2.92
N ILE A 180 18.43 -2.63 -4.12
CA ILE A 180 17.18 -3.28 -4.50
C ILE A 180 17.50 -4.75 -4.70
N VAL A 181 16.84 -5.64 -3.96
CA VAL A 181 16.95 -7.08 -4.16
C VAL A 181 16.01 -7.43 -5.28
N THR A 182 16.56 -7.81 -6.42
CA THR A 182 15.84 -8.49 -7.50
C THR A 182 15.72 -9.97 -7.20
#